data_14c6bbe205ad978cb3809242a3907218
#
_entry.id   14c6bbe205ad978cb3809242a3907218
#
_cell.length_a   1.000
_cell.length_b   1.000
_cell.length_c   1.000
_cell.angle_alpha   90.00
_cell.angle_beta   90.00
_cell.angle_gamma   90.00
#
_symmetry.space_group_name_H-M   'P 1'
#
loop_
_entity.id
_entity.type
_entity.pdbx_description
1 polymer ?
#
loop_
_entity_poly.entity_id
_entity_poly.type
_entity_poly.pdbx_seq_one_letter_code
_entity_poly.pdbx_strand_id
1 'polypeptide(L)'
;MMSVRVFQVSGTGHGVYVPDILPRLQSLLATLADLDVAHASNLIAIESRPMDEARRDQLVADLWQTHCKRRAPYLRELEALHERIDATFR
;
A
#
# COMPACT_ATOMS: atom_id res chain seq x y z
N MET A 1 20.32 -12.60 -0.02
CA MET A 1 20.26 -13.48 -0.89
C MET A 1 19.89 -14.79 -0.44
N MET A 2 20.40 -15.25 0.56
CA MET A 2 20.10 -16.53 1.01
C MET A 2 18.72 -16.69 1.46
N SER A 3 18.15 -15.70 2.04
CA SER A 3 16.82 -15.84 2.58
C SER A 3 15.79 -16.17 1.53
N VAL A 4 16.02 -15.76 0.34
CA VAL A 4 15.09 -16.05 -0.71
C VAL A 4 14.99 -17.53 -0.96
N ARG A 5 16.12 -18.19 -0.93
CA ARG A 5 16.14 -19.58 -1.18
C ARG A 5 15.46 -20.36 -0.11
N VAL A 6 15.71 -19.97 1.11
CA VAL A 6 15.10 -20.63 2.23
C VAL A 6 13.60 -20.53 2.15
N PHE A 7 13.15 -19.37 1.75
CA PHE A 7 11.74 -19.18 1.62
C PHE A 7 11.13 -20.09 0.60
N GLN A 8 11.77 -20.26 -0.50
CA GLN A 8 11.25 -21.14 -1.51
C GLN A 8 11.18 -22.57 -1.03
N VAL A 9 12.16 -22.98 -0.31
CA VAL A 9 12.14 -24.34 0.16
C VAL A 9 10.99 -24.57 1.09
N SER A 10 10.73 -23.63 1.95
CA SER A 10 9.66 -23.84 2.87
C SER A 10 8.33 -23.87 2.16
N GLY A 11 8.23 -23.24 1.03
CA GLY A 11 6.98 -23.25 0.33
C GLY A 11 6.69 -24.53 -0.37
N THR A 12 7.68 -25.39 -0.45
CA THR A 12 7.45 -26.51 -1.22
C THR A 12 6.54 -27.38 -0.57
N GLY A 13 6.02 -27.90 -0.89
CA GLY A 13 5.41 -28.87 -0.41
C GLY A 13 4.09 -28.83 -0.09
N HIS A 14 3.59 -27.94 -0.06
CA HIS A 14 2.42 -28.01 0.49
C HIS A 14 1.33 -27.56 -0.29
N GLY A 15 1.19 -27.51 -1.34
CA GLY A 15 0.07 -27.23 -2.09
C GLY A 15 -0.82 -26.08 -1.63
N VAL A 16 -0.66 -25.65 -0.43
CA VAL A 16 -1.43 -24.54 0.01
C VAL A 16 -0.85 -23.24 -0.40
N TYR A 17 0.35 -23.22 -0.82
CA TYR A 17 0.99 -22.00 -1.22
C TYR A 17 0.54 -21.60 -2.62
N VAL A 18 0.10 -20.37 -2.76
CA VAL A 18 -0.27 -19.82 -4.06
C VAL A 18 0.85 -18.89 -4.49
N PRO A 19 1.57 -19.24 -5.56
CA PRO A 19 2.82 -18.51 -5.89
C PRO A 19 2.63 -17.04 -6.18
N ASP A 20 1.46 -16.61 -6.61
CA ASP A 20 1.27 -15.21 -6.95
C ASP A 20 0.78 -14.36 -5.80
N ILE A 21 0.44 -14.93 -4.65
CA ILE A 21 -0.08 -14.16 -3.54
C ILE A 21 0.99 -13.28 -2.93
N LEU A 22 2.13 -13.82 -2.64
CA LEU A 22 3.17 -13.08 -1.95
C LEU A 22 3.74 -11.95 -2.78
N PRO A 23 4.10 -12.16 -4.03
CA PRO A 23 4.56 -11.06 -4.86
C PRO A 23 3.47 -9.99 -5.04
N ARG A 24 2.22 -10.40 -5.15
CA ARG A 24 1.15 -9.44 -5.30
C ARG A 24 0.96 -8.62 -4.04
N LEU A 25 1.03 -9.25 -2.89
CA LEU A 25 0.95 -8.58 -1.61
C LEU A 25 2.08 -7.56 -1.47
N GLN A 26 3.30 -7.96 -1.80
CA GLN A 26 4.45 -7.07 -1.71
C GLN A 26 4.28 -5.87 -2.65
N SER A 27 3.78 -6.11 -3.85
CA SER A 27 3.56 -5.05 -4.82
C SER A 27 2.52 -4.05 -4.33
N LEU A 28 1.43 -4.54 -3.74
CA LEU A 28 0.40 -3.66 -3.21
C LEU A 28 0.92 -2.82 -2.04
N LEU A 29 1.67 -3.43 -1.15
CA LEU A 29 2.21 -2.72 -0.01
C LEU A 29 3.23 -1.68 -0.45
N ALA A 30 4.04 -1.99 -1.45
CA ALA A 30 5.00 -1.04 -1.98
C ALA A 30 4.30 0.16 -2.63
N THR A 31 3.24 -0.11 -3.37
CA THR A 31 2.47 0.97 -4.00
C THR A 31 1.83 1.86 -2.96
N LEU A 32 1.24 1.26 -1.91
CA LEU A 32 0.65 2.04 -0.84
C LEU A 32 1.69 2.89 -0.13
N ALA A 33 2.87 2.33 0.10
CA ALA A 33 3.95 3.09 0.73
C ALA A 33 4.38 4.27 -0.14
N ASP A 34 4.45 4.07 -1.45
CA ASP A 34 4.80 5.17 -2.36
C ASP A 34 3.75 6.25 -2.35
N LEU A 35 2.49 5.89 -2.28
CA LEU A 35 1.41 6.87 -2.19
C LEU A 35 1.48 7.65 -0.90
N ASP A 36 1.83 6.99 0.20
CA ASP A 36 1.97 7.66 1.49
C ASP A 36 3.15 8.63 1.49
N VAL A 37 4.26 8.26 0.86
CA VAL A 37 5.42 9.15 0.74
C VAL A 37 5.06 10.37 -0.10
N ALA A 38 4.37 10.16 -1.21
CA ALA A 38 3.97 11.28 -2.07
C ALA A 38 3.04 12.23 -1.32
N HIS A 39 2.12 11.69 -0.53
CA HIS A 39 1.21 12.50 0.26
C HIS A 39 1.99 13.33 1.29
N ALA A 40 2.91 12.69 2.00
CA ALA A 40 3.72 13.38 3.01
C ALA A 40 4.57 14.48 2.39
N SER A 41 5.16 14.23 1.24
CA SER A 41 5.96 15.24 0.55
C SER A 41 5.13 16.43 0.12
N ASN A 42 3.95 16.17 -0.40
CA ASN A 42 3.05 17.25 -0.82
C ASN A 42 2.56 18.05 0.37
N LEU A 43 2.30 17.39 1.49
CA LEU A 43 1.87 18.07 2.70
C LEU A 43 2.97 19.01 3.19
N ILE A 44 4.21 18.56 3.20
CA ILE A 44 5.33 19.40 3.59
C ILE A 44 5.46 20.60 2.66
N ALA A 45 5.27 20.38 1.36
CA ALA A 45 5.36 21.46 0.39
C ALA A 45 4.29 22.52 0.64
N ILE A 46 3.08 22.10 0.97
CA ILE A 46 2.00 23.05 1.29
C ILE A 46 2.33 23.81 2.56
N GLU A 47 2.77 23.11 3.59
CA GLU A 47 3.04 23.73 4.88
C GLU A 47 4.24 24.65 4.84
N SER A 48 5.12 24.47 3.88
CA SER A 48 6.31 25.31 3.75
C SER A 48 6.06 26.59 2.98
N ARG A 49 4.90 26.72 2.34
CA ARG A 49 4.64 27.89 1.53
C ARG A 49 3.91 28.94 2.34
N PRO A 50 4.28 30.21 2.15
CA PRO A 50 3.52 31.28 2.78
C PRO A 50 2.17 31.43 2.08
N MET A 51 1.11 31.30 2.84
CA MET A 51 -0.25 31.50 2.33
C MET A 51 -1.16 31.71 3.53
N ASP A 52 -2.35 32.22 3.30
CA ASP A 52 -3.27 32.40 4.39
C ASP A 52 -3.83 31.06 4.85
N GLU A 53 -4.33 31.05 6.06
CA GLU A 53 -4.73 29.82 6.71
C GLU A 53 -5.87 29.13 5.97
N ALA A 54 -6.84 29.92 5.51
CA ALA A 54 -7.99 29.32 4.82
C ALA A 54 -7.56 28.62 3.54
N ARG A 55 -6.60 29.21 2.82
CA ARG A 55 -6.09 28.58 1.61
C ARG A 55 -5.33 27.31 1.93
N ARG A 56 -4.53 27.36 2.97
CA ARG A 56 -3.76 26.17 3.37
C ARG A 56 -4.69 25.03 3.77
N ASP A 57 -5.72 25.35 4.55
CA ASP A 57 -6.67 24.33 5.00
C ASP A 57 -7.37 23.67 3.82
N GLN A 58 -7.72 24.46 2.82
CA GLN A 58 -8.38 23.94 1.63
C GLN A 58 -7.45 23.01 0.86
N LEU A 59 -6.19 23.40 0.69
CA LEU A 59 -5.24 22.58 -0.03
C LEU A 59 -4.95 21.28 0.70
N VAL A 60 -4.86 21.35 2.02
CA VAL A 60 -4.65 20.15 2.83
C VAL A 60 -5.84 19.19 2.71
N ALA A 61 -7.04 19.75 2.76
CA ALA A 61 -8.25 18.93 2.61
C ALA A 61 -8.31 18.26 1.24
N ASP A 62 -7.99 19.03 0.19
CA ASP A 62 -7.99 18.48 -1.16
C ASP A 62 -6.94 17.41 -1.33
N LEU A 63 -5.77 17.63 -0.74
CA LEU A 63 -4.68 16.66 -0.79
C LEU A 63 -5.11 15.37 -0.10
N TRP A 64 -5.75 15.48 1.05
CA TRP A 64 -6.21 14.32 1.78
C TRP A 64 -7.24 13.52 0.97
N GLN A 65 -8.18 14.21 0.34
CA GLN A 65 -9.17 13.53 -0.48
C GLN A 65 -8.53 12.80 -1.65
N THR A 66 -7.57 13.45 -2.30
CA THR A 66 -6.86 12.83 -3.41
C THR A 66 -6.12 11.59 -2.95
N HIS A 67 -5.48 11.69 -1.79
CA HIS A 67 -4.73 10.57 -1.22
C HIS A 67 -5.66 9.38 -0.96
N CYS A 68 -6.80 9.62 -0.34
CA CYS A 68 -7.76 8.57 -0.06
C CYS A 68 -8.28 7.92 -1.33
N LYS A 69 -8.55 8.72 -2.35
CA LYS A 69 -9.04 8.19 -3.62
C LYS A 69 -8.00 7.32 -4.30
N ARG A 70 -6.73 7.73 -4.21
CA ARG A 70 -5.66 6.95 -4.83
C ARG A 70 -5.42 5.64 -4.11
N ARG A 71 -5.58 5.64 -2.80
CA ARG A 71 -5.36 4.42 -2.02
C ARG A 71 -6.50 3.43 -2.15
N ALA A 72 -7.70 3.90 -2.36
CA ALA A 72 -8.89 3.06 -2.29
C ALA A 72 -8.83 1.79 -3.13
N PRO A 73 -8.45 1.83 -4.42
CA PRO A 73 -8.43 0.60 -5.20
C PRO A 73 -7.40 -0.40 -4.69
N TYR A 74 -6.28 0.08 -4.17
CA TYR A 74 -5.25 -0.82 -3.65
C TYR A 74 -5.67 -1.43 -2.32
N LEU A 75 -6.38 -0.68 -1.50
CA LEU A 75 -6.91 -1.23 -0.26
C LEU A 75 -7.97 -2.29 -0.52
N ARG A 76 -8.79 -2.09 -1.53
CA ARG A 76 -9.78 -3.10 -1.89
C ARG A 76 -9.11 -4.37 -2.38
N GLU A 77 -8.06 -4.21 -3.17
CA GLU A 77 -7.32 -5.35 -3.67
C GLU A 77 -6.60 -6.08 -2.54
N LEU A 78 -6.06 -5.34 -1.59
CA LEU A 78 -5.41 -5.92 -0.43
C LEU A 78 -6.41 -6.72 0.40
N GLU A 79 -7.59 -6.19 0.57
CA GLU A 79 -8.64 -6.87 1.30
C GLU A 79 -9.06 -8.18 0.62
N ALA A 80 -9.20 -8.13 -0.69
CA ALA A 80 -9.53 -9.34 -1.45
C ALA A 80 -8.41 -10.37 -1.33
N LEU A 81 -7.17 -9.92 -1.32
CA LEU A 81 -6.04 -10.82 -1.17
C LEU A 81 -6.02 -11.46 0.20
N HIS A 82 -6.34 -10.70 1.23
CA HIS A 82 -6.45 -11.23 2.57
C HIS A 82 -7.52 -12.31 2.66
N GLU A 83 -8.63 -12.11 2.01
CA GLU A 83 -9.69 -13.12 1.99
C GLU A 83 -9.23 -14.38 1.31
N ARG A 84 -8.46 -14.26 0.25
CA ARG A 84 -7.90 -15.43 -0.42
C ARG A 84 -6.93 -16.18 0.50
N ILE A 85 -6.12 -15.44 1.22
CA ILE A 85 -5.18 -16.05 2.15
C ILE A 85 -5.94 -16.80 3.25
N ASP A 86 -6.94 -16.15 3.83
CA ASP A 86 -7.74 -16.79 4.86
C ASP A 86 -8.42 -18.05 4.36
N ALA A 87 -8.96 -18.01 3.18
CA ALA A 87 -9.61 -19.17 2.62
C ALA A 87 -8.63 -20.31 2.37
N THR A 88 -7.41 -19.96 2.00
CA THR A 88 -6.42 -20.98 1.72
C THR A 88 -5.98 -21.72 2.98
N PHE A 89 -5.91 -21.00 4.10
CA PHE A 89 -5.38 -21.58 5.30
C PHE A 89 -6.45 -21.97 6.33
N ARG A 90 -7.67 -22.07 5.95
CA ARG A 90 -8.71 -22.51 6.86
C ARG A 90 -8.81 -24.02 7.03
#